data_216b7daab15f780d2b1656cde8ae50f3
#
_entry.id   216b7daab15f780d2b1656cde8ae50f3
#
_cell.length_a   1.000
_cell.length_b   1.000
_cell.length_c   1.000
_cell.angle_alpha   90.00
_cell.angle_beta   90.00
_cell.angle_gamma   90.00
#
_symmetry.space_group_name_H-M   'P 1'
#
loop_
_entity.id
_entity.type
_entity.pdbx_description
1 polymer ?
#
loop_
_entity_poly.entity_id
_entity_poly.type
_entity_poly.pdbx_seq_one_letter_code
_entity_poly.pdbx_strand_id
1 'polypeptide(L)'
;AKPLPHSFHARIVPRSQLVCDAIEAWKQRNNNVYVDDASVVLVREQALLSMAIFDGSWAIVRAVPDHRPHVVRVFATYDASLALDDAYVPPMLLQNLCTTESFDPLRSVTLQLEPSSTHLLDEAASVPCEQVSAFPAKPPFMPFAEYVCVARVSTPISTDQTYIVQCDMALRQYLFKHPRILREGDILAVAIDARGVRYVRREYDRSTPPEQLAEIVWKVDMPGVPVMYLRHAIYYCVTDITPRVTNPESLDEAVSPAYPALRQWYTDLVARGSIDSLGCWLDARQACVEQKDAVSRRVADVRTWHNLVSETPPCPPDGTCLTQPGTPFARLCSLVNAILSDEAQSMGLHLHVLLDGARGVGKRTLVHWVAQRTGVHVFEIACSLLANDSDSPTEGVLTGRALRARTCAPCILLLRDIDALIRKGATGSELGGVTKMVKSCIDITQEDLVMVVATCEDAARCPRALRALFNESLRLDPPPEKARA
;
A
#
# COMPACT_ATOMS: atom_id res chain seq x y z
N ALA A 1 38.19 2.50 7.70
CA ALA A 1 37.35 3.27 6.76
C ALA A 1 35.95 2.74 6.90
N LYS A 2 34.95 3.63 7.12
CA LYS A 2 33.54 3.20 7.06
C LYS A 2 33.29 2.61 5.68
N PRO A 3 32.64 1.43 5.55
CA PRO A 3 32.22 0.96 4.25
C PRO A 3 31.31 2.00 3.63
N LEU A 4 31.54 2.32 2.36
CA LEU A 4 30.67 3.21 1.61
C LEU A 4 29.30 2.53 1.42
N PRO A 5 28.20 3.27 1.53
CA PRO A 5 26.89 2.72 1.28
C PRO A 5 26.81 2.20 -0.17
N HIS A 6 26.35 0.98 -0.34
CA HIS A 6 26.07 0.41 -1.66
C HIS A 6 24.72 0.91 -2.17
N SER A 7 24.67 1.31 -3.42
CA SER A 7 23.46 1.81 -4.07
C SER A 7 22.86 0.73 -4.97
N PHE A 8 21.55 0.53 -4.84
CA PHE A 8 20.77 -0.41 -5.62
C PHE A 8 19.55 0.26 -6.23
N HIS A 9 19.11 -0.22 -7.38
CA HIS A 9 17.81 0.16 -7.91
C HIS A 9 16.71 -0.69 -7.28
N ALA A 10 15.73 -0.05 -6.66
CA ALA A 10 14.61 -0.74 -6.06
C ALA A 10 13.72 -1.40 -7.12
N ARG A 11 13.44 -2.68 -6.93
CA ARG A 11 12.47 -3.43 -7.71
C ARG A 11 11.43 -4.02 -6.77
N ILE A 12 10.16 -3.84 -7.07
CA ILE A 12 9.11 -4.50 -6.30
C ILE A 12 9.23 -6.01 -6.49
N VAL A 13 9.19 -6.76 -5.40
CA VAL A 13 9.22 -8.23 -5.42
C VAL A 13 8.07 -8.74 -6.30
N PRO A 14 8.35 -9.51 -7.35
CA PRO A 14 7.31 -9.97 -8.28
C PRO A 14 6.35 -10.99 -7.65
N ARG A 15 6.81 -11.73 -6.63
CA ARG A 15 6.00 -12.72 -5.89
C ARG A 15 6.48 -12.78 -4.45
N SER A 16 5.55 -12.74 -3.49
CA SER A 16 5.87 -12.89 -2.07
C SER A 16 6.60 -14.22 -1.75
N GLN A 17 6.38 -15.26 -2.55
CA GLN A 17 7.02 -16.54 -2.39
C GLN A 17 8.55 -16.45 -2.42
N LEU A 18 9.15 -15.56 -3.21
CA LEU A 18 10.60 -15.36 -3.23
C LEU A 18 11.15 -14.94 -1.88
N VAL A 19 10.42 -14.08 -1.15
CA VAL A 19 10.81 -13.65 0.19
C VAL A 19 10.60 -14.80 1.18
N CYS A 20 9.49 -15.51 1.08
CA CYS A 20 9.20 -16.66 1.94
C CYS A 20 10.29 -17.74 1.80
N ASP A 21 10.66 -18.08 0.56
CA ASP A 21 11.69 -19.11 0.28
C ASP A 21 13.07 -18.71 0.85
N ALA A 22 13.45 -17.42 0.67
CA ALA A 22 14.71 -16.92 1.23
C ALA A 22 14.72 -16.97 2.77
N ILE A 23 13.61 -16.55 3.42
CA ILE A 23 13.44 -16.59 4.86
C ILE A 23 13.46 -18.04 5.38
N GLU A 24 12.75 -18.95 4.72
CA GLU A 24 12.69 -20.36 5.14
C GLU A 24 14.04 -21.05 5.01
N ALA A 25 14.75 -20.84 3.91
CA ALA A 25 16.10 -21.36 3.71
C ALA A 25 17.08 -20.86 4.79
N TRP A 26 16.93 -19.61 5.21
CA TRP A 26 17.72 -19.02 6.28
C TRP A 26 17.32 -19.59 7.66
N LYS A 27 16.02 -19.73 7.95
CA LYS A 27 15.50 -20.29 9.21
C LYS A 27 15.95 -21.71 9.46
N GLN A 28 16.03 -22.55 8.44
CA GLN A 28 16.52 -23.92 8.53
C GLN A 28 17.96 -23.98 9.06
N ARG A 29 18.76 -22.94 8.76
CA ARG A 29 20.16 -22.82 9.23
C ARG A 29 20.30 -22.14 10.58
N ASN A 30 19.29 -21.38 11.03
CA ASN A 30 19.36 -20.46 12.17
C ASN A 30 18.26 -20.68 13.23
N ASN A 31 17.91 -21.93 13.54
CA ASN A 31 17.04 -22.32 14.65
C ASN A 31 15.70 -21.57 14.75
N ASN A 32 14.98 -21.42 13.63
CA ASN A 32 13.61 -20.87 13.58
C ASN A 32 13.42 -19.46 14.17
N VAL A 33 14.40 -18.60 14.04
CA VAL A 33 14.25 -17.18 14.41
C VAL A 33 13.19 -16.54 13.56
N TYR A 34 12.29 -15.77 14.19
CA TYR A 34 11.26 -15.05 13.46
C TYR A 34 11.85 -13.91 12.61
N VAL A 35 11.30 -13.76 11.41
CA VAL A 35 11.62 -12.67 10.48
C VAL A 35 10.32 -12.03 10.00
N ASP A 36 10.22 -10.71 10.09
CA ASP A 36 9.12 -9.95 9.50
C ASP A 36 9.33 -9.87 7.99
N ASP A 37 8.44 -10.50 7.23
CA ASP A 37 8.47 -10.54 5.77
C ASP A 37 8.26 -9.17 5.11
N ALA A 38 7.60 -8.24 5.82
CA ALA A 38 7.38 -6.87 5.34
C ALA A 38 8.64 -5.98 5.42
N SER A 39 9.65 -6.37 6.22
CA SER A 39 10.88 -5.60 6.47
C SER A 39 12.13 -6.32 5.95
N VAL A 40 12.03 -6.88 4.75
CA VAL A 40 13.09 -7.67 4.10
C VAL A 40 13.50 -7.03 2.78
N VAL A 41 14.82 -7.04 2.50
CA VAL A 41 15.39 -6.70 1.21
C VAL A 41 16.11 -7.91 0.65
N LEU A 42 15.85 -8.29 -0.61
CA LEU A 42 16.56 -9.36 -1.28
C LEU A 42 17.56 -8.77 -2.28
N VAL A 43 18.79 -9.23 -2.21
CA VAL A 43 19.85 -8.89 -3.16
C VAL A 43 20.54 -10.15 -3.66
N ARG A 44 21.29 -10.06 -4.73
CA ARG A 44 22.08 -11.21 -5.18
C ARG A 44 23.19 -11.54 -4.17
N GLU A 45 23.50 -12.82 -4.03
CA GLU A 45 24.56 -13.31 -3.11
C GLU A 45 25.90 -12.58 -3.33
N GLN A 46 26.26 -12.32 -4.59
CA GLN A 46 27.49 -11.57 -4.91
C GLN A 46 27.48 -10.14 -4.38
N ALA A 47 26.31 -9.50 -4.34
CA ALA A 47 26.17 -8.16 -3.78
C ALA A 47 26.34 -8.19 -2.24
N LEU A 48 25.81 -9.20 -1.56
CA LEU A 48 26.05 -9.39 -0.10
C LEU A 48 27.55 -9.52 0.21
N LEU A 49 28.25 -10.34 -0.57
CA LEU A 49 29.70 -10.53 -0.40
C LEU A 49 30.47 -9.22 -0.60
N SER A 50 30.09 -8.41 -1.59
CA SER A 50 30.73 -7.12 -1.83
C SER A 50 30.52 -6.10 -0.71
N MET A 51 29.38 -6.18 -0.03
CA MET A 51 29.04 -5.34 1.13
C MET A 51 29.61 -5.86 2.46
N ALA A 52 30.21 -7.04 2.48
CA ALA A 52 30.58 -7.76 3.71
C ALA A 52 29.40 -7.97 4.68
N ILE A 53 28.19 -8.17 4.12
CA ILE A 53 26.97 -8.45 4.87
C ILE A 53 26.68 -9.96 4.79
N PHE A 54 26.38 -10.59 5.92
CA PHE A 54 25.95 -11.98 5.95
C PHE A 54 24.46 -12.11 5.63
N ASP A 55 24.08 -13.23 5.02
CA ASP A 55 22.70 -13.59 4.75
C ASP A 55 21.84 -13.54 6.02
N GLY A 56 20.74 -12.79 6.00
CA GLY A 56 19.85 -12.56 7.15
C GLY A 56 20.32 -11.51 8.15
N SER A 57 21.41 -10.80 7.86
CA SER A 57 21.89 -9.70 8.72
C SER A 57 20.98 -8.48 8.67
N TRP A 58 21.04 -7.67 9.73
CA TRP A 58 20.39 -6.40 9.81
C TRP A 58 21.14 -5.33 9.02
N ALA A 59 20.41 -4.48 8.33
CA ALA A 59 20.93 -3.34 7.61
C ALA A 59 19.99 -2.15 7.74
N ILE A 60 20.52 -0.95 7.50
CA ILE A 60 19.73 0.27 7.37
C ILE A 60 19.59 0.57 5.88
N VAL A 61 18.39 0.68 5.40
CA VAL A 61 18.06 1.07 4.03
C VAL A 61 17.51 2.49 3.99
N ARG A 62 17.93 3.28 3.00
CA ARG A 62 17.42 4.62 2.72
C ARG A 62 17.07 4.74 1.26
N ALA A 63 15.97 5.43 0.96
CA ALA A 63 15.66 5.86 -0.40
C ALA A 63 16.37 7.18 -0.72
N VAL A 64 16.92 7.32 -1.92
CA VAL A 64 17.52 8.56 -2.38
C VAL A 64 16.55 9.22 -3.36
N PRO A 65 16.16 10.48 -3.19
CA PRO A 65 16.73 11.51 -2.28
C PRO A 65 16.07 11.63 -0.90
N ASP A 66 15.04 10.86 -0.60
CA ASP A 66 14.19 11.07 0.58
C ASP A 66 14.88 10.77 1.92
N HIS A 67 15.93 9.94 1.89
CA HIS A 67 16.82 9.62 3.02
C HIS A 67 16.13 9.11 4.29
N ARG A 68 14.87 8.68 4.22
CA ARG A 68 14.20 8.09 5.38
C ARG A 68 14.82 6.72 5.70
N PRO A 69 15.46 6.53 6.86
CA PRO A 69 16.08 5.26 7.19
C PRO A 69 15.04 4.25 7.66
N HIS A 70 15.19 3.00 7.23
CA HIS A 70 14.47 1.86 7.76
C HIS A 70 15.43 0.74 8.14
N VAL A 71 15.14 0.07 9.23
CA VAL A 71 15.89 -1.13 9.65
C VAL A 71 15.25 -2.34 8.98
N VAL A 72 16.04 -3.09 8.23
CA VAL A 72 15.61 -4.24 7.45
C VAL A 72 16.53 -5.45 7.66
N ARG A 73 16.05 -6.63 7.30
CA ARG A 73 16.92 -7.80 7.10
C ARG A 73 17.23 -7.97 5.62
N VAL A 74 18.48 -8.28 5.32
CA VAL A 74 18.94 -8.48 3.95
C VAL A 74 19.19 -9.95 3.72
N PHE A 75 18.57 -10.51 2.68
CA PHE A 75 18.71 -11.92 2.30
C PHE A 75 19.25 -12.07 0.90
N ALA A 76 19.98 -13.17 0.69
CA ALA A 76 20.41 -13.58 -0.63
C ALA A 76 19.23 -14.11 -1.46
N THR A 77 19.19 -13.74 -2.75
CA THR A 77 18.31 -14.38 -3.72
C THR A 77 19.11 -14.97 -4.89
N TYR A 78 18.65 -16.11 -5.37
CA TYR A 78 19.22 -16.80 -6.52
C TYR A 78 18.40 -16.55 -7.80
N ASP A 79 17.44 -15.63 -7.75
CA ASP A 79 16.65 -15.27 -8.93
C ASP A 79 17.55 -14.64 -10.00
N ALA A 80 17.69 -15.34 -11.13
CA ALA A 80 18.53 -14.89 -12.24
C ALA A 80 18.01 -13.63 -12.94
N SER A 81 16.74 -13.28 -12.75
CA SER A 81 16.12 -12.08 -13.32
C SER A 81 16.53 -10.79 -12.61
N LEU A 82 17.03 -10.87 -11.37
CA LEU A 82 17.52 -9.72 -10.64
C LEU A 82 18.95 -9.36 -11.08
N ALA A 83 19.19 -8.10 -11.47
CA ALA A 83 20.55 -7.63 -11.78
C ALA A 83 21.38 -7.47 -10.50
N LEU A 84 22.72 -7.34 -10.63
CA LEU A 84 23.61 -7.17 -9.47
C LEU A 84 23.38 -5.85 -8.74
N ASP A 85 22.98 -4.82 -9.48
CA ASP A 85 22.73 -3.47 -8.96
C ASP A 85 21.24 -3.25 -8.63
N ASP A 86 20.42 -4.31 -8.66
CA ASP A 86 19.02 -4.26 -8.29
C ASP A 86 18.78 -4.94 -6.95
N ALA A 87 17.81 -4.45 -6.18
CA ALA A 87 17.33 -5.05 -4.95
C ALA A 87 15.81 -5.25 -4.99
N TYR A 88 15.33 -6.44 -4.63
CA TYR A 88 13.90 -6.68 -4.45
C TYR A 88 13.43 -6.19 -3.09
N VAL A 89 12.34 -5.42 -3.10
CA VAL A 89 11.75 -4.77 -1.92
C VAL A 89 10.26 -5.06 -1.88
N PRO A 90 9.69 -5.39 -0.72
CA PRO A 90 8.23 -5.44 -0.54
C PRO A 90 7.57 -4.10 -0.89
N PRO A 91 6.37 -4.11 -1.51
CA PRO A 91 5.73 -2.86 -1.96
C PRO A 91 5.46 -1.88 -0.82
N MET A 92 5.09 -2.35 0.36
CA MET A 92 4.87 -1.48 1.52
C MET A 92 6.15 -0.90 2.09
N LEU A 93 7.24 -1.69 2.12
CA LEU A 93 8.53 -1.17 2.54
C LEU A 93 9.02 -0.08 1.59
N LEU A 94 8.87 -0.27 0.27
CA LEU A 94 9.23 0.74 -0.71
C LEU A 94 8.43 2.03 -0.50
N GLN A 95 7.13 1.92 -0.23
CA GLN A 95 6.30 3.08 0.09
C GLN A 95 6.75 3.79 1.37
N ASN A 96 7.04 3.03 2.43
CA ASN A 96 7.45 3.58 3.72
C ASN A 96 8.85 4.22 3.70
N LEU A 97 9.70 3.86 2.74
CA LEU A 97 10.99 4.49 2.49
C LEU A 97 10.86 5.87 1.85
N CYS A 98 9.81 6.09 1.05
CA CYS A 98 9.53 7.36 0.42
C CYS A 98 8.71 8.25 1.36
N THR A 99 8.89 9.57 1.29
CA THR A 99 7.98 10.49 1.98
C THR A 99 6.60 10.44 1.32
N THR A 100 5.55 10.75 2.07
CA THR A 100 4.17 10.74 1.53
C THR A 100 3.98 11.69 0.35
N GLU A 101 4.73 12.76 0.30
CA GLU A 101 4.73 13.76 -0.77
C GLU A 101 5.46 13.26 -2.02
N SER A 102 6.53 12.49 -1.83
CA SER A 102 7.39 11.99 -2.91
C SER A 102 7.02 10.58 -3.39
N PHE A 103 6.01 9.94 -2.78
CA PHE A 103 5.60 8.60 -3.19
C PHE A 103 5.03 8.64 -4.61
N ASP A 104 5.86 8.26 -5.56
CA ASP A 104 5.50 7.98 -6.95
C ASP A 104 5.94 6.54 -7.26
N PRO A 105 4.97 5.60 -7.39
CA PRO A 105 5.29 4.21 -7.73
C PRO A 105 6.00 4.05 -9.08
N LEU A 106 5.96 5.11 -9.93
CA LEU A 106 6.65 5.15 -11.24
C LEU A 106 8.11 5.56 -11.14
N ARG A 107 8.48 6.22 -10.04
CA ARG A 107 9.84 6.71 -9.88
C ARG A 107 10.78 5.56 -9.61
N SER A 108 11.86 5.47 -10.38
CA SER A 108 12.95 4.58 -10.03
C SER A 108 13.58 5.07 -8.73
N VAL A 109 13.43 4.29 -7.67
CA VAL A 109 13.99 4.61 -6.36
C VAL A 109 15.37 3.96 -6.27
N THR A 110 16.38 4.74 -5.94
CA THR A 110 17.71 4.24 -5.60
C THR A 110 17.76 4.01 -4.09
N LEU A 111 18.17 2.83 -3.68
CA LEU A 111 18.33 2.45 -2.29
C LEU A 111 19.80 2.50 -1.91
N GLN A 112 20.09 3.06 -0.77
CA GLN A 112 21.38 2.94 -0.11
C GLN A 112 21.26 1.95 1.04
N LEU A 113 22.04 0.88 1.01
CA LEU A 113 22.14 -0.13 2.05
C LEU A 113 23.42 0.07 2.84
N GLU A 114 23.28 0.23 4.14
CA GLU A 114 24.39 0.29 5.10
C GLU A 114 24.25 -0.86 6.08
N PRO A 115 25.33 -1.65 6.34
CA PRO A 115 25.32 -2.65 7.42
C PRO A 115 24.91 -1.96 8.72
N SER A 116 24.06 -2.57 9.52
CA SER A 116 23.50 -1.95 10.73
C SER A 116 24.51 -1.71 11.84
N SER A 117 25.72 -2.08 11.69
CA SER A 117 26.92 -1.58 12.38
C SER A 117 28.14 -2.45 12.21
N THR A 118 29.16 -1.89 11.78
CA THR A 118 30.52 -2.33 12.03
C THR A 118 30.92 -2.09 13.49
N HIS A 119 30.38 -1.07 14.18
CA HIS A 119 30.78 -0.73 15.56
C HIS A 119 30.14 -1.59 16.65
N LEU A 120 28.90 -2.03 16.47
CA LEU A 120 28.20 -2.85 17.47
C LEU A 120 28.55 -4.34 17.37
N LEU A 121 28.95 -4.81 16.19
CA LEU A 121 29.38 -6.19 15.98
C LEU A 121 30.81 -6.43 16.46
N ASP A 122 31.71 -5.46 16.36
CA ASP A 122 33.07 -5.57 16.83
C ASP A 122 33.14 -5.66 18.37
N GLU A 123 32.26 -4.95 19.07
CA GLU A 123 32.14 -5.09 20.54
C GLU A 123 31.32 -6.32 20.94
N ALA A 124 30.29 -6.70 20.18
CA ALA A 124 29.51 -7.93 20.42
C ALA A 124 30.34 -9.20 20.13
N ALA A 125 31.33 -9.14 19.25
CA ALA A 125 32.26 -10.25 19.00
C ALA A 125 33.14 -10.58 20.21
N SER A 126 33.28 -9.68 21.19
CA SER A 126 33.94 -9.92 22.45
C SER A 126 33.02 -10.53 23.53
N VAL A 127 31.73 -10.68 23.26
CA VAL A 127 30.75 -11.27 24.20
C VAL A 127 30.59 -12.77 23.93
N PRO A 128 30.58 -13.64 24.96
CA PRO A 128 30.35 -15.06 24.76
C PRO A 128 29.08 -15.35 24.00
N CYS A 129 29.16 -16.25 23.02
CA CYS A 129 28.09 -16.57 22.05
C CYS A 129 26.75 -16.97 22.73
N GLU A 130 26.79 -17.47 23.95
CA GLU A 130 25.61 -17.83 24.76
C GLU A 130 24.78 -16.62 25.19
N GLN A 131 25.40 -15.44 25.38
CA GLN A 131 24.64 -14.21 25.72
C GLN A 131 24.07 -13.51 24.50
N VAL A 132 24.66 -13.66 23.32
CA VAL A 132 24.12 -13.11 22.04
C VAL A 132 22.89 -13.91 21.60
N SER A 133 22.80 -15.20 21.95
CA SER A 133 21.64 -16.04 21.64
C SER A 133 20.37 -15.66 22.40
N ALA A 134 20.47 -14.87 23.49
CA ALA A 134 19.33 -14.40 24.26
C ALA A 134 18.50 -13.32 23.51
N PHE A 135 19.04 -12.72 22.43
CA PHE A 135 18.35 -11.71 21.61
C PHE A 135 18.28 -12.11 20.11
N PRO A 136 17.78 -13.29 19.79
CA PRO A 136 17.95 -13.84 18.45
C PRO A 136 17.14 -13.13 17.36
N ALA A 137 16.19 -12.26 17.71
CA ALA A 137 15.21 -11.79 16.75
C ALA A 137 15.16 -10.27 16.52
N LYS A 138 15.90 -9.47 17.27
CA LYS A 138 15.81 -8.00 17.18
C LYS A 138 17.17 -7.32 17.13
N PRO A 139 17.28 -6.20 16.39
CA PRO A 139 18.46 -5.37 16.50
C PRO A 139 18.56 -4.85 17.95
N PRO A 140 19.73 -4.97 18.60
CA PRO A 140 19.87 -4.67 20.02
C PRO A 140 19.71 -3.18 20.37
N PHE A 141 19.62 -2.33 19.38
CA PHE A 141 19.62 -0.86 19.53
C PHE A 141 18.24 -0.20 19.37
N MET A 142 17.15 -0.98 19.19
CA MET A 142 15.82 -0.40 18.98
C MET A 142 14.95 -0.54 20.22
N PRO A 143 14.27 0.56 20.64
CA PRO A 143 13.37 0.52 21.78
C PRO A 143 12.10 -0.29 21.47
N PHE A 144 11.44 -0.73 22.53
CA PHE A 144 10.08 -1.24 22.43
C PHE A 144 9.09 -0.08 22.46
N ALA A 145 8.03 -0.20 21.70
CA ALA A 145 6.88 0.69 21.83
C ALA A 145 6.09 0.34 23.10
N GLU A 146 5.71 1.36 23.87
CA GLU A 146 4.74 1.26 24.94
C GLU A 146 3.33 1.47 24.42
N TYR A 147 3.18 2.44 23.51
CA TYR A 147 1.92 2.81 22.88
C TYR A 147 2.11 3.02 21.39
N VAL A 148 1.16 2.54 20.60
CA VAL A 148 1.09 2.78 19.16
C VAL A 148 -0.33 3.15 18.78
N CYS A 149 -0.49 4.26 18.10
CA CYS A 149 -1.74 4.68 17.48
C CYS A 149 -1.70 4.42 15.98
N VAL A 150 -2.75 3.79 15.46
CA VAL A 150 -2.92 3.55 14.03
C VAL A 150 -4.23 4.15 13.54
N ALA A 151 -4.19 4.80 12.39
CA ALA A 151 -5.36 5.29 11.68
C ALA A 151 -5.64 4.43 10.46
N ARG A 152 -6.89 4.12 10.19
CA ARG A 152 -7.27 3.36 9.01
C ARG A 152 -7.21 4.24 7.76
N VAL A 153 -6.56 3.78 6.69
CA VAL A 153 -6.59 4.48 5.42
C VAL A 153 -7.97 4.30 4.78
N SER A 154 -8.58 5.42 4.41
CA SER A 154 -9.90 5.46 3.78
C SER A 154 -9.83 4.91 2.35
N THR A 155 -10.37 3.72 2.14
CA THR A 155 -10.48 3.06 0.83
C THR A 155 -11.94 2.68 0.56
N PRO A 156 -12.34 2.40 -0.68
CA PRO A 156 -13.70 1.95 -0.97
C PRO A 156 -14.19 0.76 -0.13
N ILE A 157 -13.26 -0.10 0.30
CA ILE A 157 -13.54 -1.27 1.13
C ILE A 157 -13.52 -0.92 2.61
N SER A 158 -12.51 -0.17 3.06
CA SER A 158 -12.38 0.20 4.48
C SER A 158 -13.49 1.12 4.98
N THR A 159 -14.11 1.89 4.08
CA THR A 159 -15.27 2.75 4.38
C THR A 159 -16.61 2.01 4.31
N ASP A 160 -16.61 0.77 3.86
CA ASP A 160 -17.83 -0.05 3.83
C ASP A 160 -18.07 -0.67 5.21
N GLN A 161 -19.20 -0.31 5.82
CA GLN A 161 -19.59 -0.78 7.15
C GLN A 161 -19.68 -2.30 7.25
N THR A 162 -19.88 -2.98 6.12
CA THR A 162 -19.94 -4.44 6.07
C THR A 162 -18.64 -5.11 6.51
N TYR A 163 -17.49 -4.46 6.29
CA TYR A 163 -16.15 -5.01 6.55
C TYR A 163 -15.50 -4.49 7.83
N ILE A 164 -16.15 -3.65 8.63
CA ILE A 164 -15.53 -3.02 9.82
C ILE A 164 -14.98 -4.06 10.78
N VAL A 165 -15.77 -5.09 11.09
CA VAL A 165 -15.37 -6.15 12.03
C VAL A 165 -14.16 -6.94 11.52
N GLN A 166 -14.16 -7.28 10.21
CA GLN A 166 -13.02 -7.99 9.60
C GLN A 166 -11.77 -7.15 9.57
N CYS A 167 -11.90 -5.84 9.34
CA CYS A 167 -10.77 -4.91 9.39
C CYS A 167 -10.11 -4.91 10.78
N ASP A 168 -10.91 -4.79 11.83
CA ASP A 168 -10.45 -4.76 13.22
C ASP A 168 -9.78 -6.09 13.62
N MET A 169 -10.43 -7.21 13.30
CA MET A 169 -9.89 -8.56 13.55
C MET A 169 -8.58 -8.80 12.82
N ALA A 170 -8.51 -8.45 11.53
CA ALA A 170 -7.34 -8.68 10.72
C ALA A 170 -6.14 -7.84 11.20
N LEU A 171 -6.36 -6.58 11.61
CA LEU A 171 -5.33 -5.75 12.21
C LEU A 171 -4.77 -6.40 13.47
N ARG A 172 -5.66 -6.82 14.39
CA ARG A 172 -5.24 -7.49 15.62
C ARG A 172 -4.42 -8.74 15.32
N GLN A 173 -4.90 -9.63 14.46
CA GLN A 173 -4.15 -10.83 14.05
C GLN A 173 -2.79 -10.49 13.46
N TYR A 174 -2.74 -9.48 12.57
CA TYR A 174 -1.51 -9.04 11.93
C TYR A 174 -0.46 -8.57 12.94
N LEU A 175 -0.86 -7.76 13.92
CA LEU A 175 0.05 -7.21 14.92
C LEU A 175 0.43 -8.22 16.01
N PHE A 176 -0.50 -9.12 16.39
CA PHE A 176 -0.23 -10.16 17.40
C PHE A 176 0.57 -11.35 16.87
N LYS A 177 0.54 -11.56 15.55
CA LYS A 177 1.23 -12.69 14.95
C LYS A 177 2.73 -12.64 15.23
N HIS A 178 3.34 -11.45 15.13
CA HIS A 178 4.79 -11.28 15.24
C HIS A 178 5.16 -9.87 15.69
N PRO A 179 6.26 -9.70 16.47
CA PRO A 179 6.85 -8.38 16.69
C PRO A 179 7.29 -7.75 15.36
N ARG A 180 7.09 -6.44 15.22
CA ARG A 180 7.40 -5.67 14.01
C ARG A 180 8.15 -4.40 14.34
N ILE A 181 8.97 -3.93 13.43
CA ILE A 181 9.57 -2.60 13.51
C ILE A 181 8.60 -1.65 12.82
N LEU A 182 8.11 -0.67 13.57
CA LEU A 182 7.21 0.36 13.08
C LEU A 182 7.77 1.73 13.35
N ARG A 183 7.44 2.65 12.47
CA ARG A 183 7.78 4.05 12.58
C ARG A 183 6.54 4.90 12.33
N GLU A 184 6.51 6.09 12.90
CA GLU A 184 5.48 7.06 12.62
C GLU A 184 5.42 7.39 11.12
N GLY A 185 4.23 7.37 10.56
CA GLY A 185 3.95 7.54 9.14
C GLY A 185 4.03 6.27 8.30
N ASP A 186 4.46 5.13 8.86
CA ASP A 186 4.47 3.85 8.14
C ASP A 186 3.05 3.39 7.81
N ILE A 187 2.91 2.81 6.62
CA ILE A 187 1.65 2.22 6.18
C ILE A 187 1.78 0.70 6.24
N LEU A 188 0.81 0.08 6.88
CA LEU A 188 0.67 -1.37 7.00
C LEU A 188 -0.43 -1.83 6.04
N ALA A 189 -0.18 -2.88 5.27
CA ALA A 189 -1.20 -3.53 4.46
C ALA A 189 -1.58 -4.86 5.09
N VAL A 190 -2.86 -5.06 5.32
CA VAL A 190 -3.41 -6.26 5.97
C VAL A 190 -4.43 -6.88 5.05
N ALA A 191 -4.29 -8.16 4.74
CA ALA A 191 -5.25 -8.89 3.95
C ALA A 191 -6.47 -9.29 4.80
N ILE A 192 -7.68 -9.04 4.29
CA ILE A 192 -8.94 -9.48 4.91
C ILE A 192 -9.64 -10.50 4.01
N ASP A 193 -10.37 -11.40 4.64
CA ASP A 193 -11.23 -12.37 3.96
C ASP A 193 -12.69 -11.93 4.09
N ALA A 194 -13.30 -11.54 2.99
CA ALA A 194 -14.67 -11.05 2.97
C ALA A 194 -15.73 -12.15 3.18
N ARG A 195 -15.36 -13.44 3.08
CA ARG A 195 -16.30 -14.55 3.27
C ARG A 195 -16.87 -14.63 4.69
N GLY A 196 -16.07 -14.26 5.68
CA GLY A 196 -16.43 -14.29 7.10
C GLY A 196 -17.45 -13.23 7.54
N VAL A 197 -17.79 -12.25 6.69
CA VAL A 197 -18.62 -11.09 7.06
C VAL A 197 -19.94 -11.46 7.72
N ARG A 198 -20.63 -12.49 7.23
CA ARG A 198 -21.97 -12.86 7.75
C ARG A 198 -21.92 -13.65 9.05
N TYR A 199 -20.86 -14.41 9.30
CA TYR A 199 -20.78 -15.38 10.39
C TYR A 199 -20.01 -14.84 11.59
N VAL A 200 -18.95 -14.12 11.36
CA VAL A 200 -18.07 -13.56 12.40
C VAL A 200 -18.74 -12.47 13.23
N ARG A 201 -19.71 -11.75 12.65
CA ARG A 201 -20.37 -10.61 13.31
C ARG A 201 -21.10 -10.95 14.60
N ARG A 202 -21.50 -12.22 14.80
CA ARG A 202 -22.19 -12.69 16.01
C ARG A 202 -21.25 -13.20 17.10
N GLU A 203 -20.07 -13.65 16.72
CA GLU A 203 -19.11 -14.31 17.63
C GLU A 203 -17.94 -13.39 17.99
N TYR A 204 -17.79 -12.29 17.26
CA TYR A 204 -16.70 -11.34 17.51
C TYR A 204 -17.05 -10.41 18.67
N ASP A 205 -16.23 -10.47 19.71
CA ASP A 205 -16.13 -9.45 20.76
C ASP A 205 -14.71 -8.87 20.77
N ARG A 206 -14.59 -7.58 21.04
CA ARG A 206 -13.29 -6.89 21.17
C ARG A 206 -12.39 -7.49 22.25
N SER A 207 -12.98 -8.17 23.23
CA SER A 207 -12.26 -8.90 24.27
C SER A 207 -11.76 -10.29 23.82
N THR A 208 -12.15 -10.77 22.62
CA THR A 208 -11.77 -12.10 22.13
C THR A 208 -10.25 -12.22 21.98
N PRO A 209 -9.59 -13.20 22.60
CA PRO A 209 -8.16 -13.39 22.47
C PRO A 209 -7.73 -13.63 21.00
N PRO A 210 -6.54 -13.12 20.60
CA PRO A 210 -6.07 -13.25 19.22
C PRO A 210 -5.94 -14.67 18.71
N GLU A 211 -5.62 -15.62 19.57
CA GLU A 211 -5.51 -17.04 19.24
C GLU A 211 -6.86 -17.61 18.78
N GLN A 212 -7.97 -17.18 19.39
CA GLN A 212 -9.31 -17.62 19.04
C GLN A 212 -9.82 -16.95 17.77
N LEU A 213 -9.32 -15.74 17.43
CA LEU A 213 -9.72 -15.05 16.21
C LEU A 213 -9.35 -15.84 14.96
N ALA A 214 -8.20 -16.50 14.94
CA ALA A 214 -7.80 -17.36 13.84
C ALA A 214 -8.80 -18.50 13.62
N GLU A 215 -9.26 -19.14 14.68
CA GLU A 215 -10.26 -20.22 14.59
C GLU A 215 -11.62 -19.74 14.11
N ILE A 216 -12.07 -18.55 14.56
CA ILE A 216 -13.34 -17.96 14.16
C ILE A 216 -13.35 -17.64 12.66
N VAL A 217 -12.25 -17.06 12.16
CA VAL A 217 -12.13 -16.64 10.74
C VAL A 217 -12.00 -17.83 9.80
N TRP A 218 -11.29 -18.89 10.19
CA TRP A 218 -10.97 -20.01 9.29
C TRP A 218 -12.01 -21.15 9.32
N LYS A 219 -12.89 -21.21 10.31
CA LYS A 219 -13.94 -22.23 10.40
C LYS A 219 -15.06 -22.08 9.37
N VAL A 220 -15.10 -20.97 8.64
CA VAL A 220 -16.18 -20.71 7.68
C VAL A 220 -15.73 -21.03 6.26
N ASP A 221 -15.68 -22.30 5.92
CA ASP A 221 -15.59 -22.74 4.53
C ASP A 221 -16.97 -22.66 3.87
N MET A 222 -17.12 -21.74 2.91
CA MET A 222 -18.28 -21.72 2.02
C MET A 222 -18.03 -22.70 0.87
N PRO A 223 -18.74 -23.81 0.77
CA PRO A 223 -18.54 -24.77 -0.31
C PRO A 223 -18.83 -24.11 -1.67
N GLY A 224 -17.89 -24.27 -2.60
CA GLY A 224 -18.02 -23.83 -3.98
C GLY A 224 -17.46 -22.44 -4.33
N VAL A 225 -16.97 -21.65 -3.36
CA VAL A 225 -16.31 -20.36 -3.64
C VAL A 225 -14.81 -20.49 -3.37
N PRO A 226 -13.95 -20.34 -4.39
CA PRO A 226 -12.51 -20.39 -4.19
C PRO A 226 -12.06 -19.30 -3.20
N VAL A 227 -11.24 -19.68 -2.20
CA VAL A 227 -10.71 -18.81 -1.13
C VAL A 227 -10.12 -17.50 -1.66
N MET A 228 -9.58 -17.54 -2.87
CA MET A 228 -8.86 -16.41 -3.47
C MET A 228 -9.74 -15.24 -3.92
N TYR A 229 -11.02 -15.45 -4.20
CA TYR A 229 -11.88 -14.43 -4.82
C TYR A 229 -12.43 -13.36 -3.86
N LEU A 230 -12.22 -13.52 -2.56
CA LEU A 230 -12.84 -12.66 -1.56
C LEU A 230 -11.83 -11.96 -0.64
N ARG A 231 -10.55 -11.98 -0.99
CA ARG A 231 -9.52 -11.28 -0.23
C ARG A 231 -9.34 -9.87 -0.72
N HIS A 232 -9.27 -8.94 0.22
CA HIS A 232 -8.98 -7.54 -0.02
C HIS A 232 -7.83 -7.08 0.88
N ALA A 233 -7.14 -6.01 0.50
CA ALA A 233 -6.17 -5.35 1.36
C ALA A 233 -6.82 -4.13 2.02
N ILE A 234 -6.58 -4.00 3.32
CA ILE A 234 -6.90 -2.81 4.11
C ILE A 234 -5.58 -2.21 4.58
N TYR A 235 -5.51 -0.90 4.61
CA TYR A 235 -4.29 -0.19 4.95
C TYR A 235 -4.49 0.59 6.24
N TYR A 236 -3.43 0.64 7.05
CA TYR A 236 -3.37 1.40 8.30
C TYR A 236 -2.11 2.24 8.30
N CYS A 237 -2.23 3.50 8.72
CA CYS A 237 -1.11 4.41 8.89
C CYS A 237 -0.79 4.48 10.38
N VAL A 238 0.47 4.35 10.75
CA VAL A 238 0.94 4.58 12.10
C VAL A 238 1.01 6.09 12.33
N THR A 239 0.19 6.60 13.25
CA THR A 239 0.05 8.04 13.48
C THR A 239 0.85 8.52 14.67
N ASP A 240 1.10 7.65 15.64
CA ASP A 240 1.87 7.99 16.83
C ASP A 240 2.52 6.74 17.43
N ILE A 241 3.76 6.87 17.90
CA ILE A 241 4.50 5.82 18.60
C ILE A 241 5.19 6.42 19.81
N THR A 242 4.86 5.90 20.98
CA THR A 242 5.57 6.26 22.22
C THR A 242 6.51 5.11 22.60
N PRO A 243 7.84 5.33 22.62
CA PRO A 243 8.78 4.33 23.08
C PRO A 243 8.65 4.11 24.60
N ARG A 244 8.83 2.86 25.04
CA ARG A 244 8.75 2.48 26.47
C ARG A 244 9.79 3.19 27.33
N VAL A 245 10.89 3.60 26.75
CA VAL A 245 12.01 4.22 27.45
C VAL A 245 11.99 5.72 27.21
N THR A 246 11.34 6.46 28.08
CA THR A 246 11.33 7.94 28.08
C THR A 246 12.38 8.53 29.04
N ASN A 247 12.97 7.72 29.94
CA ASN A 247 13.91 8.18 30.96
C ASN A 247 15.25 7.44 30.89
N PRO A 248 16.40 8.15 30.95
CA PRO A 248 17.73 7.51 30.99
C PRO A 248 17.90 6.47 32.10
N GLU A 249 17.20 6.65 33.23
CA GLU A 249 17.24 5.70 34.35
C GLU A 249 16.55 4.37 34.03
N SER A 250 15.52 4.37 33.19
CA SER A 250 14.84 3.14 32.74
C SER A 250 15.55 2.40 31.63
N LEU A 251 16.58 3.02 31.02
CA LEU A 251 17.49 2.37 30.08
C LEU A 251 18.27 1.23 30.73
N ASP A 252 18.53 1.31 32.04
CA ASP A 252 19.26 0.27 32.78
C ASP A 252 18.54 -1.06 32.82
N GLU A 253 17.21 -1.04 32.81
CA GLU A 253 16.39 -2.26 32.75
C GLU A 253 16.22 -2.78 31.31
N ALA A 254 16.21 -1.89 30.32
CA ALA A 254 15.96 -2.24 28.93
C ALA A 254 17.22 -2.71 28.17
N VAL A 255 18.38 -2.23 28.57
CA VAL A 255 19.68 -2.57 27.97
C VAL A 255 20.50 -3.34 29.00
N SER A 256 20.88 -4.56 28.67
CA SER A 256 21.71 -5.37 29.56
C SER A 256 23.00 -4.62 29.96
N PRO A 257 23.38 -4.60 31.26
CA PRO A 257 24.61 -3.97 31.71
C PRO A 257 25.89 -4.52 31.04
N ALA A 258 25.76 -5.61 30.28
CA ALA A 258 26.87 -6.21 29.52
C ALA A 258 27.29 -5.38 28.28
N TYR A 259 26.54 -4.29 27.91
CA TYR A 259 26.81 -3.53 26.69
C TYR A 259 26.90 -2.02 26.95
N PRO A 260 27.94 -1.52 27.63
CA PRO A 260 28.05 -0.08 27.96
C PRO A 260 28.11 0.83 26.74
N ALA A 261 28.75 0.41 25.64
CA ALA A 261 28.81 1.20 24.42
C ALA A 261 27.46 1.30 23.70
N LEU A 262 26.65 0.24 23.75
CA LEU A 262 25.29 0.22 23.24
C LEU A 262 24.40 1.18 24.04
N ARG A 263 24.57 1.20 25.35
CA ARG A 263 23.88 2.12 26.24
C ARG A 263 24.22 3.57 25.94
N GLN A 264 25.49 3.88 25.76
CA GLN A 264 25.94 5.23 25.43
C GLN A 264 25.41 5.67 24.06
N TRP A 265 25.48 4.80 23.06
CA TRP A 265 24.95 5.05 21.74
C TRP A 265 23.43 5.30 21.77
N TYR A 266 22.67 4.50 22.52
CA TYR A 266 21.24 4.65 22.70
C TYR A 266 20.89 5.97 23.43
N THR A 267 21.64 6.31 24.49
CA THR A 267 21.49 7.58 25.21
C THR A 267 21.76 8.77 24.30
N ASP A 268 22.77 8.68 23.43
CA ASP A 268 23.09 9.73 22.45
C ASP A 268 21.99 9.87 21.38
N LEU A 269 21.36 8.77 20.97
CA LEU A 269 20.23 8.78 20.05
C LEU A 269 18.98 9.42 20.66
N VAL A 270 18.65 9.07 21.90
CA VAL A 270 17.56 9.69 22.68
C VAL A 270 17.79 11.18 22.85
N ALA A 271 19.01 11.57 23.25
CA ALA A 271 19.38 12.97 23.46
C ALA A 271 19.33 13.81 22.17
N ARG A 272 19.55 13.19 21.00
CA ARG A 272 19.49 13.86 19.68
C ARG A 272 18.10 13.86 19.06
N GLY A 273 17.08 13.27 19.71
CA GLY A 273 15.75 13.07 19.11
C GLY A 273 15.75 12.14 17.90
N SER A 274 16.80 11.35 17.70
CA SER A 274 17.00 10.52 16.49
C SER A 274 16.31 9.16 16.57
N ILE A 275 15.71 8.80 17.72
CA ILE A 275 14.95 7.53 17.87
C ILE A 275 13.77 7.49 16.93
N ASP A 276 13.08 8.63 16.78
CA ASP A 276 11.94 8.76 15.87
C ASP A 276 12.30 8.45 14.41
N SER A 277 13.58 8.51 14.07
CA SER A 277 14.04 8.27 12.70
C SER A 277 14.14 6.79 12.31
N LEU A 278 14.37 5.87 13.25
CA LEU A 278 14.54 4.43 12.99
C LEU A 278 13.32 3.60 13.35
N GLY A 279 12.43 4.12 14.22
CA GLY A 279 11.25 3.43 14.71
C GLY A 279 11.45 2.62 15.98
N CYS A 280 10.43 1.85 16.35
CA CYS A 280 10.37 1.04 17.55
C CYS A 280 9.94 -0.41 17.24
N TRP A 281 10.34 -1.34 18.09
CA TRP A 281 9.76 -2.68 18.11
C TRP A 281 8.35 -2.64 18.70
N LEU A 282 7.36 -3.01 17.93
CA LEU A 282 6.03 -3.30 18.42
C LEU A 282 5.89 -4.80 18.70
N ASP A 283 5.75 -5.16 19.96
CA ASP A 283 5.15 -6.42 20.37
C ASP A 283 3.75 -6.12 20.92
N ALA A 284 2.72 -6.42 20.14
CA ALA A 284 1.34 -6.12 20.51
C ALA A 284 0.84 -6.87 21.76
N ARG A 285 1.61 -7.84 22.27
CA ARG A 285 1.33 -8.51 23.55
C ARG A 285 1.74 -7.69 24.76
N GLN A 286 2.64 -6.72 24.58
CA GLN A 286 3.23 -5.90 25.64
C GLN A 286 2.92 -4.41 25.49
N ALA A 287 2.61 -3.96 24.27
CA ALA A 287 2.28 -2.58 23.95
C ALA A 287 0.77 -2.36 23.88
N CYS A 288 0.35 -1.14 24.24
CA CYS A 288 -1.02 -0.70 23.97
C CYS A 288 -1.15 -0.29 22.51
N VAL A 289 -2.03 -0.95 21.77
CA VAL A 289 -2.32 -0.59 20.38
C VAL A 289 -3.74 -0.04 20.30
N GLU A 290 -3.86 1.20 19.82
CA GLU A 290 -5.13 1.88 19.67
C GLU A 290 -5.37 2.25 18.21
N GLN A 291 -6.59 2.01 17.72
CA GLN A 291 -7.01 2.49 16.41
C GLN A 291 -7.88 3.72 16.59
N LYS A 292 -7.41 4.85 16.05
CA LYS A 292 -8.14 6.13 16.05
C LYS A 292 -8.22 6.64 14.62
N ASP A 293 -9.32 7.31 14.33
CA ASP A 293 -9.55 8.08 13.12
C ASP A 293 -9.39 7.31 11.80
N ALA A 294 -9.44 8.05 10.72
CA ALA A 294 -9.18 7.60 9.37
C ALA A 294 -8.35 8.67 8.65
N VAL A 295 -7.46 8.24 7.79
CA VAL A 295 -6.56 9.12 7.03
C VAL A 295 -6.72 8.88 5.55
N SER A 296 -6.54 9.94 4.78
CA SER A 296 -6.51 9.91 3.33
C SER A 296 -5.07 9.79 2.85
N ARG A 297 -4.72 8.69 2.18
CA ARG A 297 -3.35 8.39 1.72
C ARG A 297 -3.37 7.63 0.40
N ARG A 298 -2.36 7.88 -0.44
CA ARG A 298 -2.02 6.98 -1.55
C ARG A 298 -1.40 5.70 -0.99
N VAL A 299 -1.61 4.58 -1.65
CA VAL A 299 -1.09 3.28 -1.20
C VAL A 299 -0.48 2.50 -2.35
N ALA A 300 0.58 1.76 -2.06
CA ALA A 300 1.18 0.84 -3.02
C ALA A 300 0.23 -0.33 -3.35
N ASP A 301 0.34 -0.86 -4.55
CA ASP A 301 -0.38 -2.07 -4.94
C ASP A 301 0.25 -3.30 -4.26
N VAL A 302 -0.53 -3.95 -3.40
CA VAL A 302 -0.11 -5.16 -2.65
C VAL A 302 -0.80 -6.43 -3.12
N ARG A 303 -1.50 -6.41 -4.26
CA ARG A 303 -2.27 -7.57 -4.72
C ARG A 303 -1.38 -8.78 -5.01
N THR A 304 -0.26 -8.58 -5.66
CA THR A 304 0.72 -9.64 -5.90
C THR A 304 1.37 -10.13 -4.61
N TRP A 305 1.62 -9.22 -3.67
CA TRP A 305 2.20 -9.53 -2.36
C TRP A 305 1.30 -10.42 -1.50
N HIS A 306 0.02 -10.09 -1.42
CA HIS A 306 -0.96 -10.86 -0.64
C HIS A 306 -1.67 -11.95 -1.45
N ASN A 307 -1.26 -12.21 -2.69
CA ASN A 307 -1.95 -13.13 -3.61
C ASN A 307 -3.45 -12.82 -3.73
N LEU A 308 -3.80 -11.55 -3.82
CA LEU A 308 -5.18 -11.13 -3.98
C LEU A 308 -5.61 -11.31 -5.43
N VAL A 309 -6.76 -11.96 -5.62
CA VAL A 309 -7.34 -12.07 -6.97
C VAL A 309 -8.05 -10.76 -7.31
N SER A 310 -7.63 -10.16 -8.41
CA SER A 310 -8.26 -8.98 -8.97
C SER A 310 -9.04 -9.34 -10.23
N GLU A 311 -10.19 -8.71 -10.42
CA GLU A 311 -10.95 -8.81 -11.68
C GLU A 311 -10.20 -8.16 -12.86
N THR A 312 -9.22 -7.30 -12.56
CA THR A 312 -8.38 -6.66 -13.58
C THR A 312 -6.98 -7.28 -13.56
N PRO A 313 -6.39 -7.53 -14.73
CA PRO A 313 -5.03 -8.03 -14.79
C PRO A 313 -4.04 -7.03 -14.15
N PRO A 314 -2.85 -7.48 -13.71
CA PRO A 314 -1.84 -6.58 -13.18
C PRO A 314 -1.41 -5.54 -14.21
N CYS A 315 -0.96 -4.37 -13.72
CA CYS A 315 -0.44 -3.32 -14.58
C CYS A 315 0.79 -3.86 -15.37
N PRO A 316 0.85 -3.63 -16.67
CA PRO A 316 2.00 -4.06 -17.46
C PRO A 316 3.27 -3.35 -16.99
N PRO A 317 4.44 -4.03 -17.08
CA PRO A 317 5.71 -3.43 -16.71
C PRO A 317 6.08 -2.29 -17.65
N ASP A 318 7.01 -1.46 -17.19
CA ASP A 318 7.56 -0.36 -17.98
C ASP A 318 8.25 -0.86 -19.26
N GLY A 319 8.17 -0.05 -20.30
CA GLY A 319 8.79 -0.36 -21.59
C GLY A 319 7.91 -1.20 -22.53
N THR A 320 6.71 -1.64 -22.08
CA THR A 320 5.75 -2.28 -22.99
C THR A 320 5.12 -1.24 -23.93
N CYS A 321 4.59 -1.69 -25.05
CA CYS A 321 3.91 -0.79 -26.01
C CYS A 321 2.72 -0.03 -25.41
N LEU A 322 2.15 -0.53 -24.31
CA LEU A 322 1.03 0.09 -23.60
C LEU A 322 1.47 1.23 -22.66
N THR A 323 2.72 1.19 -22.18
CA THR A 323 3.27 2.17 -21.22
C THR A 323 4.14 3.24 -21.87
N GLN A 324 4.35 3.17 -23.19
CA GLN A 324 5.17 4.15 -23.92
C GLN A 324 4.56 5.56 -23.87
N PRO A 325 5.40 6.61 -23.94
CA PRO A 325 4.94 7.97 -24.06
C PRO A 325 3.98 8.16 -25.26
N GLY A 326 2.91 8.91 -25.06
CA GLY A 326 1.88 9.15 -26.09
C GLY A 326 0.72 8.15 -26.09
N THR A 327 0.79 7.09 -25.31
CA THR A 327 -0.34 6.16 -25.12
C THR A 327 -1.40 6.79 -24.21
N PRO A 328 -2.69 6.40 -24.33
CA PRO A 328 -3.75 6.85 -23.42
C PRO A 328 -3.43 6.54 -21.96
N PHE A 329 -2.74 5.41 -21.68
CA PHE A 329 -2.29 5.05 -20.35
C PHE A 329 -1.28 6.06 -19.80
N ALA A 330 -0.21 6.35 -20.55
CA ALA A 330 0.83 7.30 -20.12
C ALA A 330 0.24 8.72 -19.97
N ARG A 331 -0.67 9.11 -20.86
CA ARG A 331 -1.35 10.41 -20.79
C ARG A 331 -2.19 10.52 -19.52
N LEU A 332 -3.02 9.51 -19.23
CA LEU A 332 -3.88 9.52 -18.04
C LEU A 332 -3.05 9.48 -16.75
N CYS A 333 -1.96 8.68 -16.70
CA CYS A 333 -1.01 8.70 -15.57
C CYS A 333 -0.42 10.09 -15.34
N SER A 334 0.01 10.76 -16.43
CA SER A 334 0.59 12.11 -16.33
C SER A 334 -0.43 13.12 -15.80
N LEU A 335 -1.69 13.05 -16.26
CA LEU A 335 -2.77 13.92 -15.78
C LEU A 335 -3.09 13.69 -14.31
N VAL A 336 -3.18 12.42 -13.89
CA VAL A 336 -3.45 12.07 -12.49
C VAL A 336 -2.29 12.55 -11.60
N ASN A 337 -1.04 12.31 -11.98
CA ASN A 337 0.12 12.78 -11.21
C ASN A 337 0.19 14.31 -11.15
N ALA A 338 -0.18 15.01 -12.23
CA ALA A 338 -0.23 16.47 -12.23
C ALA A 338 -1.25 17.02 -11.22
N ILE A 339 -2.43 16.42 -11.12
CA ILE A 339 -3.46 16.81 -10.14
C ILE A 339 -3.07 16.47 -8.70
N LEU A 340 -2.26 15.43 -8.52
CA LEU A 340 -1.76 15.01 -7.21
C LEU A 340 -0.64 15.92 -6.68
N SER A 341 -0.10 16.85 -7.49
CA SER A 341 0.93 17.78 -7.04
C SER A 341 0.34 18.88 -6.15
N ASP A 342 1.17 19.38 -5.21
CA ASP A 342 0.76 20.41 -4.26
C ASP A 342 0.41 21.73 -4.98
N GLU A 343 1.09 22.02 -6.08
CA GLU A 343 0.80 23.20 -6.90
C GLU A 343 -0.61 23.11 -7.51
N ALA A 344 -0.98 21.96 -8.08
CA ALA A 344 -2.30 21.79 -8.67
C ALA A 344 -3.41 21.86 -7.60
N GLN A 345 -3.16 21.29 -6.43
CA GLN A 345 -4.09 21.34 -5.30
C GLN A 345 -4.26 22.78 -4.79
N SER A 346 -3.17 23.53 -4.65
CA SER A 346 -3.23 24.93 -4.23
C SER A 346 -3.99 25.82 -5.21
N MET A 347 -3.98 25.47 -6.51
CA MET A 347 -4.73 26.16 -7.56
C MET A 347 -6.19 25.69 -7.67
N GLY A 348 -6.60 24.67 -6.90
CA GLY A 348 -7.94 24.09 -7.00
C GLY A 348 -8.25 23.44 -8.36
N LEU A 349 -7.23 22.80 -8.97
CA LEU A 349 -7.42 22.14 -10.26
C LEU A 349 -8.11 20.79 -10.09
N HIS A 350 -9.05 20.50 -11.00
CA HIS A 350 -9.81 19.25 -11.01
C HIS A 350 -9.68 18.53 -12.35
N LEU A 351 -9.67 17.20 -12.29
CA LEU A 351 -9.55 16.34 -13.46
C LEU A 351 -10.84 15.59 -13.72
N HIS A 352 -11.43 15.86 -14.89
CA HIS A 352 -12.60 15.15 -15.39
C HIS A 352 -12.27 14.63 -16.80
N VAL A 353 -12.22 13.29 -16.95
CA VAL A 353 -11.80 12.65 -18.21
C VAL A 353 -12.92 11.80 -18.77
N LEU A 354 -13.17 11.94 -20.07
CA LEU A 354 -14.05 11.05 -20.83
C LEU A 354 -13.19 10.05 -21.61
N LEU A 355 -13.33 8.76 -21.33
CA LEU A 355 -12.71 7.68 -22.10
C LEU A 355 -13.69 7.10 -23.09
N ASP A 356 -13.48 7.33 -24.38
CA ASP A 356 -14.29 6.74 -25.43
C ASP A 356 -13.55 5.58 -26.14
N GLY A 357 -14.34 4.63 -26.63
CA GLY A 357 -13.84 3.49 -27.37
C GLY A 357 -14.80 2.32 -27.34
N ALA A 358 -14.65 1.41 -28.29
CA ALA A 358 -15.52 0.26 -28.45
C ALA A 358 -15.66 -0.57 -27.16
N ARG A 359 -16.73 -1.33 -27.03
CA ARG A 359 -16.91 -2.23 -25.91
C ARG A 359 -15.80 -3.29 -25.91
N GLY A 360 -15.20 -3.57 -24.75
CA GLY A 360 -14.18 -4.59 -24.59
C GLY A 360 -12.73 -4.14 -24.86
N VAL A 361 -12.47 -2.88 -25.27
CA VAL A 361 -11.10 -2.39 -25.55
C VAL A 361 -10.24 -2.17 -24.29
N GLY A 362 -10.79 -2.40 -23.09
CA GLY A 362 -10.00 -2.30 -21.85
C GLY A 362 -10.10 -0.94 -21.13
N LYS A 363 -11.12 -0.12 -21.36
CA LYS A 363 -11.31 1.18 -20.68
C LYS A 363 -11.25 1.05 -19.15
N ARG A 364 -12.01 0.09 -18.58
CA ARG A 364 -11.99 -0.21 -17.14
C ARG A 364 -10.60 -0.61 -16.68
N THR A 365 -9.98 -1.55 -17.38
CA THR A 365 -8.65 -2.06 -17.07
C THR A 365 -7.61 -0.94 -17.06
N LEU A 366 -7.65 -0.03 -18.05
CA LEU A 366 -6.76 1.11 -18.12
C LEU A 366 -6.86 2.00 -16.89
N VAL A 367 -8.08 2.34 -16.43
CA VAL A 367 -8.26 3.16 -15.23
C VAL A 367 -7.70 2.46 -13.98
N HIS A 368 -7.94 1.15 -13.84
CA HIS A 368 -7.37 0.39 -12.73
C HIS A 368 -5.84 0.32 -12.79
N TRP A 369 -5.24 0.20 -13.97
CA TRP A 369 -3.78 0.26 -14.12
C TRP A 369 -3.21 1.64 -13.75
N VAL A 370 -3.89 2.71 -14.17
CA VAL A 370 -3.50 4.07 -13.76
C VAL A 370 -3.56 4.22 -12.25
N ALA A 371 -4.63 3.75 -11.62
CA ALA A 371 -4.77 3.81 -10.16
C ALA A 371 -3.69 3.02 -9.43
N GLN A 372 -3.36 1.80 -9.91
CA GLN A 372 -2.25 0.99 -9.38
C GLN A 372 -0.92 1.73 -9.48
N ARG A 373 -0.72 2.38 -10.61
CA ARG A 373 0.51 3.10 -10.94
C ARG A 373 0.69 4.37 -10.12
N THR A 374 -0.39 5.07 -9.82
CA THR A 374 -0.38 6.35 -9.09
C THR A 374 -0.65 6.19 -7.59
N GLY A 375 -1.00 4.98 -7.14
CA GLY A 375 -1.31 4.69 -5.75
C GLY A 375 -2.65 5.25 -5.27
N VAL A 376 -3.54 5.66 -6.19
CA VAL A 376 -4.88 6.16 -5.85
C VAL A 376 -5.92 5.05 -5.81
N HIS A 377 -7.02 5.29 -5.11
CA HIS A 377 -8.12 4.33 -5.04
C HIS A 377 -9.07 4.49 -6.23
N VAL A 378 -9.80 3.42 -6.58
CA VAL A 378 -10.88 3.48 -7.59
C VAL A 378 -12.21 3.21 -6.91
N PHE A 379 -13.12 4.18 -7.04
CA PHE A 379 -14.50 4.02 -6.64
C PHE A 379 -15.35 3.87 -7.92
N GLU A 380 -15.85 2.66 -8.17
CA GLU A 380 -16.49 2.31 -9.44
C GLU A 380 -18.02 2.34 -9.33
N ILE A 381 -18.68 2.95 -10.33
CA ILE A 381 -20.14 2.96 -10.51
C ILE A 381 -20.45 2.45 -11.91
N ALA A 382 -21.18 1.34 -12.00
CA ALA A 382 -21.69 0.86 -13.28
C ALA A 382 -23.03 1.58 -13.59
N CYS A 383 -22.98 2.59 -14.45
CA CYS A 383 -24.17 3.36 -14.84
C CYS A 383 -25.21 2.50 -15.58
N SER A 384 -24.77 1.44 -16.25
CA SER A 384 -25.66 0.48 -16.91
C SER A 384 -26.60 -0.26 -15.93
N LEU A 385 -26.20 -0.44 -14.66
CA LEU A 385 -27.06 -1.02 -13.65
C LEU A 385 -28.12 -0.05 -13.12
N LEU A 386 -27.90 1.25 -13.30
CA LEU A 386 -28.82 2.30 -12.87
C LEU A 386 -29.79 2.72 -13.97
N ALA A 387 -29.55 2.32 -15.21
CA ALA A 387 -30.30 2.77 -16.40
C ALA A 387 -31.80 2.38 -16.42
N ASN A 388 -32.20 1.44 -15.57
CA ASN A 388 -33.61 0.96 -15.51
C ASN A 388 -34.44 1.67 -14.43
N ASP A 389 -33.79 2.45 -13.57
CA ASP A 389 -34.46 3.18 -12.51
C ASP A 389 -35.05 4.49 -13.01
N SER A 390 -35.99 5.07 -12.30
CA SER A 390 -36.44 6.41 -12.55
C SER A 390 -35.32 7.42 -12.24
N ASP A 391 -35.41 8.66 -12.80
CA ASP A 391 -34.35 9.66 -12.69
C ASP A 391 -34.00 10.02 -11.23
N SER A 392 -34.99 10.12 -10.34
CA SER A 392 -34.80 10.51 -8.94
C SER A 392 -34.00 9.51 -8.12
N PRO A 393 -34.31 8.19 -8.13
CA PRO A 393 -33.44 7.20 -7.43
C PRO A 393 -32.04 7.13 -8.03
N THR A 394 -31.90 7.26 -9.36
CA THR A 394 -30.59 7.26 -10.03
C THR A 394 -29.73 8.42 -9.57
N GLU A 395 -30.28 9.64 -9.49
CA GLU A 395 -29.59 10.83 -8.95
C GLU A 395 -29.17 10.60 -7.49
N GLY A 396 -30.06 10.06 -6.65
CA GLY A 396 -29.77 9.74 -5.26
C GLY A 396 -28.62 8.74 -5.08
N VAL A 397 -28.59 7.69 -5.90
CA VAL A 397 -27.51 6.68 -5.87
C VAL A 397 -26.19 7.29 -6.34
N LEU A 398 -26.16 8.05 -7.43
CA LEU A 398 -24.96 8.72 -7.92
C LEU A 398 -24.40 9.70 -6.89
N THR A 399 -25.26 10.54 -6.31
CA THR A 399 -24.91 11.49 -5.26
C THR A 399 -24.34 10.79 -4.01
N GLY A 400 -25.02 9.77 -3.51
CA GLY A 400 -24.56 9.00 -2.34
C GLY A 400 -23.23 8.31 -2.58
N ARG A 401 -22.99 7.82 -3.79
CA ARG A 401 -21.69 7.21 -4.15
C ARG A 401 -20.59 8.24 -4.36
N ALA A 402 -20.89 9.42 -4.90
CA ALA A 402 -19.94 10.53 -5.01
C ALA A 402 -19.50 11.03 -3.62
N LEU A 403 -20.42 11.15 -2.67
CA LEU A 403 -20.11 11.48 -1.28
C LEU A 403 -19.20 10.43 -0.62
N ARG A 404 -19.44 9.14 -0.89
CA ARG A 404 -18.53 8.07 -0.42
C ARG A 404 -17.16 8.13 -1.09
N ALA A 405 -17.08 8.49 -2.37
CA ALA A 405 -15.80 8.66 -3.05
C ALA A 405 -14.95 9.77 -2.39
N ARG A 406 -15.58 10.86 -1.96
CA ARG A 406 -14.91 11.96 -1.23
C ARG A 406 -14.20 11.45 0.03
N THR A 407 -14.84 10.57 0.79
CA THR A 407 -14.20 10.01 2.01
C THR A 407 -13.00 9.11 1.71
N CYS A 408 -12.82 8.69 0.46
CA CYS A 408 -11.71 7.85 0.01
C CYS A 408 -10.64 8.63 -0.78
N ALA A 409 -10.67 9.97 -0.78
CA ALA A 409 -9.67 10.79 -1.47
C ALA A 409 -8.24 10.46 -0.95
N PRO A 410 -7.20 10.49 -1.82
CA PRO A 410 -7.27 10.70 -3.26
C PRO A 410 -7.80 9.47 -4.01
N CYS A 411 -8.79 9.65 -4.85
CA CYS A 411 -9.37 8.54 -5.60
C CYS A 411 -9.85 8.94 -6.99
N ILE A 412 -10.05 7.92 -7.84
CA ILE A 412 -10.72 8.05 -9.12
C ILE A 412 -12.16 7.56 -8.97
N LEU A 413 -13.12 8.44 -9.18
CA LEU A 413 -14.52 8.06 -9.33
C LEU A 413 -14.75 7.64 -10.80
N LEU A 414 -14.88 6.33 -11.00
CA LEU A 414 -15.09 5.74 -12.33
C LEU A 414 -16.57 5.54 -12.60
N LEU A 415 -17.13 6.36 -13.52
CA LEU A 415 -18.48 6.23 -14.04
C LEU A 415 -18.46 5.39 -15.31
N ARG A 416 -18.81 4.09 -15.18
CA ARG A 416 -18.80 3.17 -16.32
C ARG A 416 -20.04 3.29 -17.16
N ASP A 417 -19.83 3.32 -18.48
CA ASP A 417 -20.88 3.25 -19.51
C ASP A 417 -21.94 4.33 -19.28
N ILE A 418 -21.50 5.63 -19.23
CA ILE A 418 -22.41 6.76 -18.97
C ILE A 418 -23.46 6.92 -20.07
N ASP A 419 -23.17 6.47 -21.27
CA ASP A 419 -24.07 6.40 -22.40
C ASP A 419 -25.29 5.48 -22.15
N ALA A 420 -25.19 4.53 -21.24
CA ALA A 420 -26.29 3.69 -20.80
C ALA A 420 -27.39 4.48 -20.06
N LEU A 421 -27.04 5.61 -19.42
CA LEU A 421 -28.03 6.50 -18.79
C LEU A 421 -28.89 7.23 -19.80
N ILE A 422 -28.45 7.29 -21.06
CA ILE A 422 -29.16 7.96 -22.15
C ILE A 422 -30.15 6.96 -22.73
N ARG A 423 -31.43 7.18 -22.48
CA ARG A 423 -32.49 6.34 -23.02
C ARG A 423 -32.58 6.48 -24.55
N LYS A 424 -32.84 5.36 -25.24
CA LYS A 424 -33.08 5.39 -26.67
C LYS A 424 -34.35 6.21 -26.97
N GLY A 425 -34.20 7.25 -27.81
CA GLY A 425 -35.32 8.15 -28.16
C GLY A 425 -35.54 9.29 -27.15
N ALA A 426 -34.60 9.45 -26.19
CA ALA A 426 -34.67 10.55 -25.24
C ALA A 426 -34.77 11.92 -25.91
N THR A 427 -35.69 12.74 -25.40
CA THR A 427 -35.90 14.13 -25.86
C THR A 427 -34.94 15.08 -25.17
N GLY A 428 -34.88 16.35 -25.63
CA GLY A 428 -33.96 17.34 -25.09
C GLY A 428 -34.06 17.56 -23.58
N SER A 429 -35.24 17.40 -22.97
CA SER A 429 -35.47 17.51 -21.52
C SER A 429 -34.84 16.33 -20.73
N GLU A 430 -34.99 15.11 -21.25
CA GLU A 430 -34.40 13.89 -20.61
C GLU A 430 -32.87 13.87 -20.72
N LEU A 431 -32.33 14.31 -21.86
CA LEU A 431 -30.88 14.50 -22.04
C LEU A 431 -30.33 15.56 -21.09
N GLY A 432 -31.12 16.61 -20.80
CA GLY A 432 -30.80 17.62 -19.78
C GLY A 432 -30.76 17.03 -18.37
N GLY A 433 -31.64 16.08 -18.05
CA GLY A 433 -31.67 15.36 -16.77
C GLY A 433 -30.39 14.58 -16.51
N VAL A 434 -29.94 13.75 -17.46
CA VAL A 434 -28.70 13.00 -17.36
C VAL A 434 -27.48 13.92 -17.17
N THR A 435 -27.42 15.00 -17.97
CA THR A 435 -26.34 15.98 -17.86
C THR A 435 -26.32 16.64 -16.48
N LYS A 436 -27.47 16.98 -15.91
CA LYS A 436 -27.61 17.55 -14.57
C LYS A 436 -27.17 16.58 -13.50
N MET A 437 -27.55 15.29 -13.57
CA MET A 437 -27.15 14.26 -12.63
C MET A 437 -25.61 14.06 -12.60
N VAL A 438 -24.99 13.96 -13.78
CA VAL A 438 -23.53 13.81 -13.87
C VAL A 438 -22.83 15.08 -13.40
N LYS A 439 -23.35 16.26 -13.72
CA LYS A 439 -22.83 17.53 -13.22
C LYS A 439 -22.91 17.62 -11.70
N SER A 440 -24.04 17.28 -11.09
CA SER A 440 -24.19 17.24 -9.62
C SER A 440 -23.16 16.29 -8.97
N CYS A 441 -22.92 15.14 -9.60
CA CYS A 441 -21.92 14.19 -9.15
C CYS A 441 -20.49 14.79 -9.20
N ILE A 442 -20.16 15.50 -10.27
CA ILE A 442 -18.88 16.20 -10.42
C ILE A 442 -18.75 17.33 -9.40
N ASP A 443 -19.77 18.18 -9.26
CA ASP A 443 -19.75 19.35 -8.36
C ASP A 443 -19.52 18.90 -6.91
N ILE A 444 -20.11 17.76 -6.49
CA ILE A 444 -19.89 17.18 -5.15
C ILE A 444 -18.43 16.78 -4.93
N THR A 445 -17.73 16.33 -5.95
CA THR A 445 -16.34 15.84 -5.83
C THR A 445 -15.29 16.96 -5.87
N GLN A 446 -15.66 18.20 -6.20
CA GLN A 446 -14.72 19.31 -6.36
C GLN A 446 -14.09 19.83 -5.05
N GLU A 447 -14.66 19.53 -3.90
CA GLU A 447 -14.09 19.97 -2.61
C GLU A 447 -12.93 19.12 -2.14
N ASP A 448 -12.77 17.91 -2.70
CA ASP A 448 -11.76 16.92 -2.32
C ASP A 448 -10.97 16.44 -3.53
N LEU A 449 -9.86 15.76 -3.29
CA LEU A 449 -9.00 15.24 -4.36
C LEU A 449 -9.60 13.98 -5.00
N VAL A 450 -10.73 14.17 -5.70
CA VAL A 450 -11.43 13.12 -6.44
C VAL A 450 -11.41 13.44 -7.92
N MET A 451 -10.78 12.57 -8.70
CA MET A 451 -10.75 12.67 -10.16
C MET A 451 -11.92 11.89 -10.74
N VAL A 452 -12.70 12.52 -11.65
CA VAL A 452 -13.84 11.85 -12.28
C VAL A 452 -13.44 11.32 -13.65
N VAL A 453 -13.54 10.01 -13.83
CA VAL A 453 -13.30 9.36 -15.12
C VAL A 453 -14.59 8.69 -15.57
N ALA A 454 -15.12 9.09 -16.70
CA ALA A 454 -16.30 8.46 -17.28
C ALA A 454 -15.92 7.63 -18.50
N THR A 455 -16.59 6.50 -18.72
CA THR A 455 -16.42 5.71 -19.94
C THR A 455 -17.68 5.70 -20.78
N CYS A 456 -17.52 5.75 -22.10
CA CYS A 456 -18.61 5.57 -23.07
C CYS A 456 -18.14 4.72 -24.26
N GLU A 457 -19.08 4.20 -25.00
CA GLU A 457 -18.78 3.39 -26.20
C GLU A 457 -18.39 4.29 -27.39
N ASP A 458 -19.08 5.41 -27.54
CA ASP A 458 -18.84 6.39 -28.59
C ASP A 458 -19.18 7.79 -28.06
N ALA A 459 -18.19 8.66 -27.97
CA ALA A 459 -18.37 10.03 -27.50
C ALA A 459 -19.35 10.85 -28.41
N ALA A 460 -19.47 10.48 -29.71
CA ALA A 460 -20.39 11.15 -30.60
C ALA A 460 -21.87 10.94 -30.23
N ARG A 461 -22.20 9.82 -29.57
CA ARG A 461 -23.54 9.52 -29.06
C ARG A 461 -23.89 10.29 -27.79
N CYS A 462 -22.89 10.76 -27.05
CA CYS A 462 -23.12 11.56 -25.86
C CYS A 462 -23.55 13.00 -26.24
N PRO A 463 -24.56 13.58 -25.54
CA PRO A 463 -24.96 14.96 -25.73
C PRO A 463 -23.78 15.93 -25.62
N ARG A 464 -23.77 16.98 -26.45
CA ARG A 464 -22.70 17.98 -26.42
C ARG A 464 -22.54 18.63 -25.05
N ALA A 465 -23.64 18.87 -24.34
CA ALA A 465 -23.64 19.41 -22.98
C ALA A 465 -23.00 18.46 -21.98
N LEU A 466 -23.23 17.14 -22.09
CA LEU A 466 -22.60 16.14 -21.22
C LEU A 466 -21.09 16.05 -21.48
N ARG A 467 -20.67 16.05 -22.75
CA ARG A 467 -19.25 16.04 -23.11
C ARG A 467 -18.50 17.28 -22.60
N ALA A 468 -19.16 18.44 -22.59
CA ALA A 468 -18.56 19.68 -22.11
C ALA A 468 -18.27 19.70 -20.58
N LEU A 469 -18.76 18.72 -19.83
CA LEU A 469 -18.42 18.56 -18.40
C LEU A 469 -17.00 17.99 -18.18
N PHE A 470 -16.40 17.38 -19.20
CA PHE A 470 -15.09 16.75 -19.13
C PHE A 470 -14.04 17.64 -19.76
N ASN A 471 -12.96 17.89 -19.00
CA ASN A 471 -11.85 18.76 -19.43
C ASN A 471 -10.98 18.06 -20.49
N GLU A 472 -10.92 16.72 -20.46
CA GLU A 472 -10.10 15.92 -21.35
C GLU A 472 -10.93 14.77 -21.93
N SER A 473 -10.64 14.42 -23.18
CA SER A 473 -11.25 13.27 -23.85
C SER A 473 -10.15 12.39 -24.45
N LEU A 474 -10.11 11.13 -24.06
CA LEU A 474 -9.14 10.17 -24.51
C LEU A 474 -9.82 9.02 -25.22
N ARG A 475 -9.37 8.72 -26.45
CA ARG A 475 -9.87 7.60 -27.24
C ARG A 475 -9.02 6.38 -27.06
N LEU A 476 -9.64 5.24 -26.74
CA LEU A 476 -9.03 3.93 -26.74
C LEU A 476 -9.38 3.17 -28.01
N ASP A 477 -8.37 2.97 -28.85
CA ASP A 477 -8.48 2.09 -29.99
C ASP A 477 -8.06 0.65 -29.59
N PRO A 478 -8.56 -0.37 -30.31
CA PRO A 478 -8.12 -1.75 -30.08
C PRO A 478 -6.59 -1.84 -30.22
N PRO A 479 -5.91 -2.56 -29.31
CA PRO A 479 -4.46 -2.70 -29.38
C PRO A 479 -4.05 -3.33 -30.71
N PRO A 480 -2.94 -2.89 -31.31
CA PRO A 480 -2.43 -3.46 -32.57
C PRO A 480 -2.15 -4.96 -32.41
N GLU A 481 -2.18 -5.73 -33.50
CA GLU A 481 -2.02 -7.19 -33.45
C GLU A 481 -0.76 -7.63 -32.72
N LYS A 482 0.34 -6.89 -32.87
CA LYS A 482 1.61 -7.15 -32.16
C LYS A 482 1.53 -6.99 -30.63
N ALA A 483 0.51 -6.32 -30.11
CA ALA A 483 0.30 -6.11 -28.69
C ALA A 483 -0.76 -7.05 -28.11
N ARG A 484 -1.39 -7.91 -28.94
CA ARG A 484 -2.41 -8.88 -28.51
C ARG A 484 -1.80 -10.26 -28.19
N ALA A 485 -0.57 -10.49 -28.57
CA ALA A 485 0.22 -11.66 -28.24
C ALA A 485 0.99 -11.46 -26.94
#